data_74af5d8e3f2d27121ddef384ec8655a5
#
_entry.id   74af5d8e3f2d27121ddef384ec8655a5
#
_cell.length_a   1.000
_cell.length_b   1.000
_cell.length_c   1.000
_cell.angle_alpha   90.00
_cell.angle_beta   90.00
_cell.angle_gamma   90.00
#
_symmetry.space_group_name_H-M   'P 1'
#
loop_
_entity.id
_entity.type
_entity.pdbx_description
1 polymer ?
#
loop_
_entity_poly.entity_id
_entity_poly.type
_entity_poly.pdbx_seq_one_letter_code
_entity_poly.pdbx_strand_id
1 'polypeptide(L)'
;RRSTRLGDADIAEIVDRLKNDSEKSGTKTIDEIAARSYDLSAKRFLQPEIEIANSVDLAELCKDITRGAAVRAAELDALTCHEDTGTSYLNLGDISDGYVNDDLPNLKSLDSKMAKYCIHDGDVLLSKTGVPFKVAVAEVPEGRRILANGNLYVISVDKDKVDPHYLAAYLASPTGKELLARITVGTTIPSIPIKSLSALQVPMTDMKHQKEIGTAYLSKIDEIKVLKLRLQQARQEITDLFEG
;
A
#
# COMPACT_ATOMS: atom_id res chain seq x y z
N ARG A 1 13.39 19.51 -20.34
CA ARG A 1 13.36 20.08 -18.96
C ARG A 1 13.03 21.56 -19.08
N ARG A 2 11.84 22.00 -18.68
CA ARG A 2 11.54 23.42 -18.46
C ARG A 2 12.22 23.80 -17.14
N SER A 3 13.34 24.52 -17.20
CA SER A 3 13.86 25.21 -16.02
C SER A 3 13.00 26.46 -15.83
N THR A 4 12.17 26.49 -14.82
CA THR A 4 11.52 27.72 -14.37
C THR A 4 12.60 28.56 -13.70
N ARG A 5 13.04 29.63 -14.33
CA ARG A 5 13.87 30.64 -13.68
C ARG A 5 12.97 31.45 -12.75
N LEU A 6 13.38 31.63 -11.52
CA LEU A 6 12.72 32.54 -10.60
C LEU A 6 12.88 33.98 -11.12
N GLY A 7 11.78 34.71 -11.25
CA GLY A 7 11.79 36.14 -11.55
C GLY A 7 12.05 36.96 -10.31
N ASP A 8 12.35 38.25 -10.49
CA ASP A 8 12.62 39.16 -9.36
C ASP A 8 11.44 39.27 -8.40
N ALA A 9 10.20 39.17 -8.91
CA ALA A 9 8.99 39.13 -8.10
C ALA A 9 8.92 37.85 -7.22
N ASP A 10 9.29 36.68 -7.77
CA ASP A 10 9.33 35.42 -7.02
C ASP A 10 10.38 35.49 -5.92
N ILE A 11 11.54 36.08 -6.22
CA ILE A 11 12.62 36.27 -5.24
C ILE A 11 12.18 37.22 -4.12
N ALA A 12 11.53 38.33 -4.46
CA ALA A 12 11.00 39.28 -3.48
C ALA A 12 9.97 38.62 -2.55
N GLU A 13 9.06 37.81 -3.10
CA GLU A 13 8.08 37.05 -2.32
C GLU A 13 8.75 36.03 -1.39
N ILE A 14 9.76 35.30 -1.86
CA ILE A 14 10.53 34.36 -1.03
C ILE A 14 11.22 35.09 0.12
N VAL A 15 11.86 36.22 -0.15
CA VAL A 15 12.55 37.01 0.88
C VAL A 15 11.57 37.57 1.90
N ASP A 16 10.39 38.04 1.47
CA ASP A 16 9.34 38.51 2.38
C ASP A 16 8.86 37.38 3.30
N ARG A 17 8.60 36.21 2.73
CA ARG A 17 8.20 35.02 3.50
C ARG A 17 9.25 34.52 4.48
N LEU A 18 10.54 34.69 4.17
CA LEU A 18 11.63 34.36 5.09
C LEU A 18 11.71 35.33 6.28
N LYS A 19 11.26 36.55 6.10
CA LYS A 19 11.26 37.58 7.15
C LYS A 19 10.00 37.63 7.98
N ASN A 20 8.89 37.25 7.38
CA ASN A 20 7.56 37.33 7.97
C ASN A 20 6.89 35.95 7.88
N ASP A 21 6.55 35.37 9.02
CA ASP A 21 5.77 34.12 9.05
C ASP A 21 4.41 34.33 8.37
N SER A 22 4.07 33.44 7.47
CA SER A 22 2.79 33.45 6.74
C SER A 22 2.17 32.05 6.75
N GLU A 23 0.91 31.94 6.36
CA GLU A 23 0.22 30.63 6.21
C GLU A 23 0.96 29.66 5.25
N LYS A 24 1.78 30.20 4.33
CA LYS A 24 2.54 29.43 3.35
C LYS A 24 4.02 29.26 3.72
N SER A 25 4.44 29.84 4.82
CA SER A 25 5.78 29.69 5.39
C SER A 25 5.69 29.65 6.90
N GLY A 26 6.53 28.89 7.55
CA GLY A 26 6.57 28.81 9.00
C GLY A 26 7.96 28.44 9.46
N THR A 27 8.41 29.09 10.54
CA THR A 27 9.64 28.73 11.22
C THR A 27 9.41 27.46 12.01
N LYS A 28 10.34 26.50 11.90
CA LYS A 28 10.34 25.27 12.68
C LYS A 28 11.57 25.17 13.54
N THR A 29 11.40 24.74 14.76
CA THR A 29 12.51 24.49 15.68
C THR A 29 13.28 23.24 15.28
N ILE A 30 14.54 23.14 15.73
CA ILE A 30 15.36 21.94 15.52
C ILE A 30 14.69 20.72 16.13
N ASP A 31 14.03 20.87 17.28
CA ASP A 31 13.34 19.77 17.95
C ASP A 31 12.13 19.26 17.16
N GLU A 32 11.33 20.15 16.54
CA GLU A 32 10.24 19.78 15.64
C GLU A 32 10.76 19.05 14.40
N ILE A 33 11.90 19.47 13.86
CA ILE A 33 12.56 18.85 12.72
C ILE A 33 13.13 17.48 13.12
N ALA A 34 13.77 17.38 14.28
CA ALA A 34 14.30 16.13 14.81
C ALA A 34 13.20 15.10 15.09
N ALA A 35 12.07 15.52 15.66
CA ALA A 35 10.89 14.68 15.88
C ALA A 35 10.36 14.05 14.59
N ARG A 36 10.63 14.68 13.44
CA ARG A 36 10.29 14.17 12.10
C ARG A 36 11.49 13.56 11.35
N SER A 37 12.45 13.03 12.08
CA SER A 37 13.67 12.38 11.53
C SER A 37 14.47 13.26 10.58
N TYR A 38 14.54 14.56 10.86
CA TYR A 38 15.23 15.59 10.06
C TYR A 38 14.72 15.70 8.62
N ASP A 39 13.48 15.33 8.35
CA ASP A 39 12.86 15.54 7.05
C ASP A 39 12.51 17.02 6.86
N LEU A 40 13.21 17.70 5.95
CA LEU A 40 13.02 19.13 5.64
C LEU A 40 11.96 19.38 4.55
N SER A 41 11.14 18.39 4.21
CA SER A 41 10.08 18.55 3.24
C SER A 41 9.03 19.56 3.73
N ALA A 42 8.98 20.73 3.09
CA ALA A 42 8.02 21.80 3.43
C ALA A 42 6.57 21.28 3.43
N LYS A 43 6.22 20.38 2.52
CA LYS A 43 4.90 19.77 2.44
C LYS A 43 4.46 19.13 3.75
N ARG A 44 5.38 18.46 4.47
CA ARG A 44 5.10 17.81 5.76
C ARG A 44 4.85 18.77 6.90
N PHE A 45 5.44 19.96 6.85
CA PHE A 45 5.28 20.97 7.90
C PHE A 45 4.09 21.90 7.67
N LEU A 46 3.67 22.07 6.40
CA LEU A 46 2.57 22.96 6.03
C LEU A 46 1.20 22.25 5.99
N GLN A 47 1.16 20.92 6.07
CA GLN A 47 -0.10 20.19 6.15
C GLN A 47 -0.58 20.15 7.61
N PRO A 48 -1.88 20.42 7.88
CA PRO A 48 -2.44 20.27 9.21
C PRO A 48 -2.27 18.82 9.69
N GLU A 49 -2.02 18.62 10.97
CA GLU A 49 -1.96 17.27 11.54
C GLU A 49 -3.33 16.61 11.45
N ILE A 50 -3.34 15.33 11.10
CA ILE A 50 -4.55 14.51 11.16
C ILE A 50 -4.49 13.78 12.50
N GLU A 51 -5.26 14.25 13.45
CA GLU A 51 -5.44 13.54 14.71
C GLU A 51 -6.41 12.38 14.52
N ILE A 52 -5.96 11.19 14.86
CA ILE A 52 -6.77 9.98 14.85
C ILE A 52 -7.09 9.62 16.29
N ALA A 53 -8.35 9.79 16.68
CA ALA A 53 -8.80 9.45 18.02
C ALA A 53 -8.64 7.93 18.27
N ASN A 54 -8.28 7.57 19.50
CA ASN A 54 -8.10 6.18 19.95
C ASN A 54 -7.23 5.36 18.99
N SER A 55 -6.11 5.92 18.53
CA SER A 55 -5.23 5.24 17.60
C SER A 55 -4.03 4.60 18.30
N VAL A 56 -3.47 3.59 17.63
CA VAL A 56 -2.21 2.96 18.00
C VAL A 56 -1.32 2.86 16.75
N ASP A 57 -0.04 2.69 16.96
CA ASP A 57 0.90 2.46 15.87
C ASP A 57 0.60 1.13 15.17
N LEU A 58 0.68 1.10 13.83
CA LEU A 58 0.46 -0.12 13.06
C LEU A 58 1.34 -1.28 13.53
N ALA A 59 2.59 -1.00 13.93
CA ALA A 59 3.52 -2.01 14.43
C ALA A 59 3.01 -2.74 15.68
N GLU A 60 2.21 -2.08 16.53
CA GLU A 60 1.65 -2.70 17.74
C GLU A 60 0.54 -3.71 17.45
N LEU A 61 -0.07 -3.61 16.26
CA LEU A 61 -1.14 -4.47 15.77
C LEU A 61 -0.64 -5.67 14.96
N CYS A 62 0.66 -5.71 14.68
CA CYS A 62 1.26 -6.68 13.76
C CYS A 62 2.23 -7.60 14.49
N LYS A 63 2.30 -8.84 14.02
CA LYS A 63 3.38 -9.78 14.36
C LYS A 63 4.66 -9.40 13.63
N ASP A 64 4.51 -8.97 12.37
CA ASP A 64 5.62 -8.53 11.54
C ASP A 64 5.13 -7.64 10.38
N ILE A 65 6.02 -6.77 9.88
CA ILE A 65 5.85 -6.00 8.65
C ILE A 65 7.10 -6.23 7.81
N THR A 66 6.97 -7.05 6.78
CA THR A 66 8.08 -7.41 5.91
C THR A 66 7.91 -6.88 4.51
N ARG A 67 8.97 -6.96 3.74
CA ARG A 67 8.96 -6.71 2.31
C ARG A 67 9.01 -8.05 1.57
N GLY A 68 8.27 -8.18 0.48
CA GLY A 68 8.35 -9.34 -0.40
C GLY A 68 9.73 -9.54 -1.04
N ALA A 69 9.91 -10.62 -1.77
CA ALA A 69 11.16 -11.00 -2.39
C ALA A 69 11.54 -10.07 -3.56
N ALA A 70 12.77 -9.61 -3.58
CA ALA A 70 13.34 -8.89 -4.71
C ALA A 70 13.89 -9.89 -5.73
N VAL A 71 13.02 -10.41 -6.60
CA VAL A 71 13.39 -11.32 -7.68
C VAL A 71 13.66 -10.50 -8.95
N ARG A 72 14.74 -10.78 -9.66
CA ARG A 72 15.05 -10.13 -10.94
C ARG A 72 14.15 -10.70 -12.04
N ALA A 73 13.80 -9.87 -13.03
CA ALA A 73 12.92 -10.28 -14.13
C ALA A 73 13.40 -11.57 -14.82
N ALA A 74 14.67 -11.63 -15.21
CA ALA A 74 15.24 -12.81 -15.85
C ALA A 74 15.22 -14.08 -14.96
N GLU A 75 15.33 -13.93 -13.64
CA GLU A 75 15.23 -15.03 -12.69
C GLU A 75 13.77 -15.49 -12.56
N LEU A 76 12.83 -14.53 -12.50
CA LEU A 76 11.41 -14.81 -12.48
C LEU A 76 10.95 -15.53 -13.75
N ASP A 77 11.37 -15.06 -14.93
CA ASP A 77 11.08 -15.70 -16.22
C ASP A 77 11.57 -17.15 -16.27
N ALA A 78 12.78 -17.42 -15.73
CA ALA A 78 13.33 -18.76 -15.66
C ALA A 78 12.57 -19.68 -14.69
N LEU A 79 12.00 -19.11 -13.62
CA LEU A 79 11.24 -19.84 -12.61
C LEU A 79 9.77 -20.05 -12.99
N THR A 80 9.20 -19.21 -13.84
CA THR A 80 7.79 -19.30 -14.24
C THR A 80 7.51 -20.55 -15.09
N CYS A 81 6.35 -21.16 -14.90
CA CYS A 81 5.86 -22.30 -15.68
C CYS A 81 4.35 -22.24 -15.87
N HIS A 82 3.85 -23.07 -16.79
CA HIS A 82 2.40 -23.20 -17.05
C HIS A 82 1.72 -24.26 -16.15
N GLU A 83 2.51 -25.17 -15.60
CA GLU A 83 2.02 -26.24 -14.75
C GLU A 83 1.66 -25.71 -13.36
N ASP A 84 0.56 -26.19 -12.78
CA ASP A 84 0.20 -25.89 -11.41
C ASP A 84 1.10 -26.70 -10.45
N THR A 85 2.03 -26.01 -9.83
CA THR A 85 3.00 -26.59 -8.88
C THR A 85 2.59 -26.39 -7.43
N GLY A 86 1.46 -25.75 -7.18
CA GLY A 86 1.05 -25.28 -5.85
C GLY A 86 1.86 -24.09 -5.33
N THR A 87 2.72 -23.51 -6.17
CA THR A 87 3.53 -22.33 -5.82
C THR A 87 3.33 -21.25 -6.87
N SER A 88 2.97 -20.05 -6.46
CA SER A 88 2.71 -18.92 -7.35
C SER A 88 3.48 -17.67 -6.96
N TYR A 89 3.55 -16.70 -7.86
CA TYR A 89 4.19 -15.41 -7.64
C TYR A 89 3.16 -14.29 -7.72
N LEU A 90 3.15 -13.44 -6.71
CA LEU A 90 2.26 -12.28 -6.62
C LEU A 90 3.01 -11.01 -7.00
N ASN A 91 2.68 -10.45 -8.14
CA ASN A 91 3.16 -9.13 -8.55
C ASN A 91 2.28 -8.01 -8.00
N LEU A 92 2.82 -6.80 -8.01
CA LEU A 92 2.04 -5.60 -7.70
C LEU A 92 0.85 -5.42 -8.69
N GLY A 93 0.98 -5.90 -9.93
CA GLY A 93 -0.07 -5.87 -10.95
C GLY A 93 -1.30 -6.71 -10.57
N ASP A 94 -1.08 -7.78 -9.84
CA ASP A 94 -2.12 -8.76 -9.50
C ASP A 94 -3.01 -8.31 -8.34
N ILE A 95 -2.72 -7.17 -7.73
CA ILE A 95 -3.59 -6.52 -6.74
C ILE A 95 -4.38 -5.42 -7.42
N SER A 96 -5.70 -5.48 -7.35
CA SER A 96 -6.61 -4.42 -7.82
C SER A 96 -7.86 -4.36 -6.97
N ASP A 97 -8.35 -3.14 -6.72
CA ASP A 97 -9.62 -2.87 -6.02
C ASP A 97 -9.87 -3.67 -4.74
N GLY A 98 -8.82 -3.90 -3.97
CA GLY A 98 -8.91 -4.51 -2.64
C GLY A 98 -8.74 -6.03 -2.60
N TYR A 99 -8.48 -6.68 -3.72
CA TYR A 99 -8.27 -8.13 -3.78
C TYR A 99 -7.06 -8.52 -4.63
N VAL A 100 -6.60 -9.75 -4.47
CA VAL A 100 -5.59 -10.41 -5.28
C VAL A 100 -6.28 -11.16 -6.41
N ASN A 101 -5.76 -11.07 -7.64
CA ASN A 101 -6.28 -11.85 -8.76
C ASN A 101 -6.03 -13.35 -8.52
N ASP A 102 -6.97 -14.18 -8.94
CA ASP A 102 -6.90 -15.64 -8.77
C ASP A 102 -5.88 -16.29 -9.72
N ASP A 103 -5.66 -15.71 -10.91
CA ASP A 103 -4.74 -16.21 -11.94
C ASP A 103 -3.33 -15.64 -11.72
N LEU A 104 -2.59 -16.26 -10.80
CA LEU A 104 -1.20 -15.90 -10.52
C LEU A 104 -0.24 -16.81 -11.31
N PRO A 105 0.88 -16.28 -11.84
CA PRO A 105 1.87 -17.10 -12.52
C PRO A 105 2.47 -18.15 -11.58
N ASN A 106 2.53 -19.39 -12.06
CA ASN A 106 3.09 -20.52 -11.33
C ASN A 106 4.63 -20.50 -11.38
N LEU A 107 5.25 -20.94 -10.29
CA LEU A 107 6.70 -21.11 -10.17
C LEU A 107 7.06 -22.59 -10.13
N LYS A 108 8.06 -23.02 -10.91
CA LYS A 108 8.59 -24.40 -10.96
C LYS A 108 9.02 -24.90 -9.58
N SER A 109 9.67 -24.04 -8.83
CA SER A 109 10.16 -24.34 -7.48
C SER A 109 10.40 -23.06 -6.70
N LEU A 110 10.52 -23.19 -5.40
CA LEU A 110 10.85 -22.08 -4.49
C LEU A 110 12.09 -22.47 -3.67
N ASP A 111 13.14 -21.64 -3.77
CA ASP A 111 14.32 -21.77 -2.90
C ASP A 111 13.90 -21.60 -1.44
N SER A 112 14.49 -22.39 -0.54
CA SER A 112 14.26 -22.31 0.89
C SER A 112 14.50 -20.90 1.47
N LYS A 113 15.44 -20.14 0.88
CA LYS A 113 15.71 -18.75 1.25
C LYS A 113 14.57 -17.80 0.86
N MET A 114 13.78 -18.15 -0.16
CA MET A 114 12.62 -17.36 -0.61
C MET A 114 11.35 -17.71 0.17
N ALA A 115 11.28 -18.87 0.79
CA ALA A 115 10.09 -19.33 1.52
C ALA A 115 9.62 -18.34 2.59
N LYS A 116 10.55 -17.61 3.22
CA LYS A 116 10.24 -16.57 4.22
C LYS A 116 9.49 -15.34 3.67
N TYR A 117 9.43 -15.18 2.37
CA TYR A 117 8.71 -14.09 1.70
C TYR A 117 7.34 -14.53 1.15
N CYS A 118 6.96 -15.79 1.42
CA CYS A 118 5.60 -16.24 1.12
C CYS A 118 4.61 -15.58 2.07
N ILE A 119 3.48 -15.21 1.51
CA ILE A 119 2.35 -14.67 2.27
C ILE A 119 1.55 -15.79 2.92
N HIS A 120 0.86 -15.44 3.98
CA HIS A 120 -0.05 -16.32 4.69
C HIS A 120 -1.49 -15.81 4.58
N ASP A 121 -2.43 -16.69 4.81
CA ASP A 121 -3.84 -16.32 4.81
C ASP A 121 -4.15 -15.27 5.87
N GLY A 122 -4.81 -14.20 5.42
CA GLY A 122 -5.13 -13.04 6.25
C GLY A 122 -4.00 -12.02 6.41
N ASP A 123 -2.84 -12.16 5.73
CA ASP A 123 -1.86 -11.08 5.66
C ASP A 123 -2.44 -9.88 4.90
N VAL A 124 -2.21 -8.67 5.39
CA VAL A 124 -2.59 -7.45 4.67
C VAL A 124 -1.44 -7.03 3.76
N LEU A 125 -1.74 -6.94 2.48
CA LEU A 125 -0.80 -6.57 1.42
C LEU A 125 -0.93 -5.08 1.12
N LEU A 126 0.20 -4.37 1.08
CA LEU A 126 0.24 -2.95 0.74
C LEU A 126 1.33 -2.71 -0.31
N SER A 127 1.00 -2.00 -1.38
CA SER A 127 2.02 -1.57 -2.33
C SER A 127 3.02 -0.63 -1.66
N LYS A 128 4.31 -0.93 -1.82
CA LYS A 128 5.40 -0.10 -1.31
C LYS A 128 5.55 1.18 -2.14
N THR A 129 5.28 1.12 -3.43
CA THR A 129 5.52 2.17 -4.42
C THR A 129 4.26 2.43 -5.24
N GLY A 130 4.20 3.61 -5.85
CA GLY A 130 3.09 4.02 -6.71
C GLY A 130 2.01 4.80 -5.95
N VAL A 131 1.20 5.54 -6.71
CA VAL A 131 0.03 6.29 -6.22
C VAL A 131 -1.08 6.11 -7.25
N PRO A 132 -2.29 5.68 -6.85
CA PRO A 132 -2.71 5.33 -5.49
C PRO A 132 -2.08 4.03 -4.99
N PHE A 133 -1.87 3.93 -3.68
CA PHE A 133 -1.41 2.69 -3.05
C PHE A 133 -2.47 1.61 -3.14
N LYS A 134 -2.03 0.38 -3.44
CA LYS A 134 -2.89 -0.80 -3.51
C LYS A 134 -2.89 -1.52 -2.17
N VAL A 135 -4.05 -1.95 -1.72
CA VAL A 135 -4.26 -2.71 -0.49
C VAL A 135 -5.11 -3.92 -0.82
N ALA A 136 -4.80 -5.07 -0.24
CA ALA A 136 -5.63 -6.28 -0.29
C ALA A 136 -5.41 -7.12 0.96
N VAL A 137 -6.33 -8.02 1.26
CA VAL A 137 -6.10 -9.11 2.21
C VAL A 137 -5.76 -10.37 1.42
N ALA A 138 -4.73 -11.08 1.84
CA ALA A 138 -4.31 -12.32 1.20
C ALA A 138 -5.30 -13.45 1.51
N GLU A 139 -5.78 -14.12 0.50
CA GLU A 139 -6.49 -15.39 0.56
C GLU A 139 -5.55 -16.48 0.04
N VAL A 140 -5.03 -17.32 0.93
CA VAL A 140 -4.07 -18.37 0.57
C VAL A 140 -4.71 -19.73 0.80
N PRO A 141 -5.09 -20.45 -0.27
CA PRO A 141 -5.66 -21.80 -0.14
C PRO A 141 -4.69 -22.75 0.57
N GLU A 142 -5.25 -23.71 1.31
CA GLU A 142 -4.46 -24.74 2.00
C GLU A 142 -3.54 -25.49 1.01
N GLY A 143 -2.31 -25.71 1.43
CA GLY A 143 -1.28 -26.38 0.62
C GLY A 143 -0.63 -25.52 -0.46
N ARG A 144 -1.08 -24.28 -0.68
CA ARG A 144 -0.47 -23.35 -1.64
C ARG A 144 0.56 -22.45 -0.98
N ARG A 145 1.53 -22.03 -1.79
CA ARG A 145 2.55 -21.03 -1.43
C ARG A 145 2.53 -19.90 -2.44
N ILE A 146 2.43 -18.68 -1.96
CA ILE A 146 2.42 -17.48 -2.82
C ILE A 146 3.57 -16.58 -2.40
N LEU A 147 4.55 -16.44 -3.29
CA LEU A 147 5.73 -15.59 -3.08
C LEU A 147 5.38 -14.14 -3.42
N ALA A 148 5.48 -13.22 -2.47
CA ALA A 148 5.20 -11.80 -2.71
C ALA A 148 6.37 -11.09 -3.39
N ASN A 149 6.04 -10.20 -4.35
CA ASN A 149 6.98 -9.29 -5.01
C ASN A 149 7.58 -8.26 -4.03
N GLY A 150 8.84 -7.91 -4.24
CA GLY A 150 9.57 -6.93 -3.42
C GLY A 150 9.03 -5.48 -3.45
N ASN A 151 8.02 -5.18 -4.26
CA ASN A 151 7.29 -3.90 -4.24
C ASN A 151 6.02 -3.96 -3.39
N LEU A 152 5.82 -5.06 -2.65
CA LEU A 152 4.77 -5.23 -1.68
C LEU A 152 5.34 -5.25 -0.26
N TYR A 153 4.63 -4.64 0.66
CA TYR A 153 4.72 -4.93 2.08
C TYR A 153 3.72 -6.03 2.41
N VAL A 154 4.16 -6.98 3.19
CA VAL A 154 3.37 -8.05 3.80
C VAL A 154 3.24 -7.73 5.28
N ILE A 155 2.04 -7.46 5.72
CA ILE A 155 1.70 -7.04 7.08
C ILE A 155 1.00 -8.21 7.75
N SER A 156 1.74 -8.98 8.53
CA SER A 156 1.19 -10.11 9.28
C SER A 156 0.58 -9.60 10.57
N VAL A 157 -0.74 -9.47 10.58
CA VAL A 157 -1.47 -8.90 11.72
C VAL A 157 -1.58 -9.88 12.89
N ASP A 158 -1.65 -9.33 14.08
CA ASP A 158 -2.09 -10.06 15.27
C ASP A 158 -3.63 -10.08 15.31
N LYS A 159 -4.22 -11.22 14.91
CA LYS A 159 -5.69 -11.38 14.79
C LYS A 159 -6.43 -11.24 16.12
N ASP A 160 -5.72 -11.27 17.25
CA ASP A 160 -6.30 -10.99 18.57
C ASP A 160 -6.42 -9.48 18.85
N LYS A 161 -5.69 -8.65 18.09
CA LYS A 161 -5.68 -7.17 18.23
C LYS A 161 -6.45 -6.47 17.13
N VAL A 162 -6.31 -6.93 15.88
CA VAL A 162 -6.92 -6.28 14.74
C VAL A 162 -7.44 -7.29 13.70
N ASP A 163 -8.64 -7.04 13.20
CA ASP A 163 -9.19 -7.78 12.07
C ASP A 163 -8.48 -7.35 10.77
N PRO A 164 -7.97 -8.28 9.94
CA PRO A 164 -7.24 -7.93 8.73
C PRO A 164 -8.06 -7.15 7.70
N HIS A 165 -9.36 -7.44 7.56
CA HIS A 165 -10.22 -6.72 6.64
C HIS A 165 -10.59 -5.32 7.16
N TYR A 166 -10.68 -5.15 8.50
CA TYR A 166 -10.79 -3.84 9.13
C TYR A 166 -9.58 -2.97 8.80
N LEU A 167 -8.37 -3.52 8.99
CA LEU A 167 -7.13 -2.82 8.67
C LEU A 167 -7.07 -2.45 7.18
N ALA A 168 -7.39 -3.40 6.30
CA ALA A 168 -7.42 -3.16 4.86
C ALA A 168 -8.44 -2.08 4.48
N ALA A 169 -9.65 -2.11 5.05
CA ALA A 169 -10.68 -1.09 4.87
C ALA A 169 -10.19 0.30 5.29
N TYR A 170 -9.53 0.38 6.46
CA TYR A 170 -8.95 1.63 6.94
C TYR A 170 -7.87 2.16 5.99
N LEU A 171 -6.90 1.34 5.60
CA LEU A 171 -5.83 1.75 4.67
C LEU A 171 -6.37 2.15 3.29
N ALA A 172 -7.47 1.55 2.84
CA ALA A 172 -8.15 1.88 1.59
C ALA A 172 -9.08 3.11 1.70
N SER A 173 -9.40 3.57 2.92
CA SER A 173 -10.25 4.73 3.17
C SER A 173 -9.60 6.04 2.71
N PRO A 174 -10.37 7.14 2.55
CA PRO A 174 -9.81 8.45 2.26
C PRO A 174 -8.75 8.89 3.28
N THR A 175 -9.01 8.70 4.58
CA THR A 175 -8.08 9.03 5.67
C THR A 175 -6.81 8.18 5.60
N GLY A 176 -6.93 6.86 5.44
CA GLY A 176 -5.79 5.96 5.31
C GLY A 176 -4.92 6.30 4.10
N LYS A 177 -5.54 6.56 2.95
CA LYS A 177 -4.84 7.01 1.73
C LYS A 177 -4.10 8.32 1.92
N GLU A 178 -4.70 9.28 2.62
CA GLU A 178 -4.05 10.55 2.91
C GLU A 178 -2.85 10.36 3.84
N LEU A 179 -2.98 9.56 4.90
CA LEU A 179 -1.86 9.26 5.81
C LEU A 179 -0.73 8.52 5.08
N LEU A 180 -1.04 7.53 4.24
CA LEU A 180 -0.04 6.85 3.41
C LEU A 180 0.68 7.84 2.47
N ALA A 181 -0.07 8.77 1.86
CA ALA A 181 0.52 9.81 1.01
C ALA A 181 1.45 10.76 1.79
N ARG A 182 1.12 11.05 3.06
CA ARG A 182 1.94 11.94 3.93
C ARG A 182 3.27 11.31 4.33
N ILE A 183 3.29 10.01 4.57
CA ILE A 183 4.52 9.29 4.95
C ILE A 183 5.37 8.86 3.74
N THR A 184 4.90 9.15 2.53
CA THR A 184 5.59 8.79 1.29
C THR A 184 6.77 9.71 1.02
N VAL A 185 7.87 9.14 0.55
CA VAL A 185 9.09 9.86 0.15
C VAL A 185 9.41 9.61 -1.32
N GLY A 186 10.15 10.54 -1.92
CA GLY A 186 10.56 10.48 -3.33
C GLY A 186 9.57 11.18 -4.27
N THR A 187 10.12 11.87 -5.28
CA THR A 187 9.36 12.66 -6.25
C THR A 187 9.08 11.92 -7.55
N THR A 188 10.01 11.08 -8.00
CA THR A 188 9.90 10.34 -9.26
C THR A 188 9.16 9.01 -9.07
N ILE A 189 9.55 8.26 -8.06
CA ILE A 189 8.90 7.00 -7.68
C ILE A 189 8.58 7.11 -6.19
N PRO A 190 7.35 7.58 -5.85
CA PRO A 190 6.93 7.66 -4.46
C PRO A 190 6.98 6.30 -3.78
N SER A 191 7.58 6.22 -2.60
CA SER A 191 7.65 4.99 -1.83
C SER A 191 7.45 5.24 -0.34
N ILE A 192 6.90 4.26 0.36
CA ILE A 192 6.66 4.32 1.80
C ILE A 192 7.88 3.72 2.51
N PRO A 193 8.58 4.46 3.40
CA PRO A 193 9.60 3.89 4.27
C PRO A 193 8.95 2.96 5.33
N ILE A 194 9.55 1.80 5.58
CA ILE A 194 8.99 0.82 6.54
C ILE A 194 8.84 1.41 7.95
N LYS A 195 9.78 2.23 8.40
CA LYS A 195 9.69 2.89 9.71
C LYS A 195 8.48 3.82 9.81
N SER A 196 8.21 4.58 8.75
CA SER A 196 7.04 5.47 8.70
C SER A 196 5.74 4.68 8.61
N LEU A 197 5.74 3.54 7.90
CA LEU A 197 4.59 2.63 7.86
C LEU A 197 4.32 2.03 9.24
N SER A 198 5.36 1.58 9.95
CA SER A 198 5.25 1.01 11.30
C SER A 198 4.63 1.98 12.32
N ALA A 199 4.91 3.27 12.19
CA ALA A 199 4.35 4.34 13.04
C ALA A 199 3.03 4.95 12.49
N LEU A 200 2.42 4.33 11.48
CA LEU A 200 1.13 4.79 10.96
C LEU A 200 0.04 4.60 12.02
N GLN A 201 -0.71 5.67 12.29
CA GLN A 201 -1.78 5.63 13.28
C GLN A 201 -3.00 4.90 12.74
N VAL A 202 -3.46 3.88 13.46
CA VAL A 202 -4.65 3.09 13.12
C VAL A 202 -5.69 3.30 14.21
N PRO A 203 -6.91 3.77 13.88
CA PRO A 203 -7.98 3.94 14.87
C PRO A 203 -8.40 2.58 15.41
N MET A 204 -8.63 2.51 16.71
CA MET A 204 -9.02 1.28 17.37
C MET A 204 -10.44 1.36 17.92
N THR A 205 -11.15 0.27 17.73
CA THR A 205 -12.46 0.01 18.32
C THR A 205 -12.52 -1.42 18.85
N ASP A 206 -13.58 -1.83 19.49
CA ASP A 206 -13.74 -3.20 19.95
C ASP A 206 -13.74 -4.21 18.78
N MET A 207 -13.32 -5.43 19.04
CA MET A 207 -13.18 -6.48 18.01
C MET A 207 -14.49 -6.82 17.31
N LYS A 208 -15.62 -6.65 17.97
CA LYS A 208 -16.94 -6.90 17.36
C LYS A 208 -17.18 -5.89 16.24
N HIS A 209 -16.97 -4.62 16.53
CA HIS A 209 -17.14 -3.56 15.55
C HIS A 209 -16.12 -3.62 14.41
N GLN A 210 -14.87 -4.00 14.72
CA GLN A 210 -13.85 -4.27 13.68
C GLN A 210 -14.32 -5.36 12.70
N LYS A 211 -14.86 -6.48 13.22
CA LYS A 211 -15.39 -7.57 12.38
C LYS A 211 -16.61 -7.15 11.56
N GLU A 212 -17.48 -6.31 12.12
CA GLU A 212 -18.62 -5.76 11.38
C GLU A 212 -18.16 -4.92 10.17
N ILE A 213 -17.18 -4.02 10.38
CA ILE A 213 -16.58 -3.22 9.31
C ILE A 213 -15.84 -4.12 8.31
N GLY A 214 -15.01 -5.06 8.79
CA GLY A 214 -14.26 -5.98 7.95
C GLY A 214 -15.15 -6.84 7.06
N THR A 215 -16.24 -7.37 7.62
CA THR A 215 -17.24 -8.15 6.86
C THR A 215 -17.94 -7.30 5.80
N ALA A 216 -18.33 -6.08 6.16
CA ALA A 216 -18.95 -5.15 5.22
C ALA A 216 -17.99 -4.78 4.08
N TYR A 217 -16.70 -4.56 4.40
CA TYR A 217 -15.66 -4.30 3.41
C TYR A 217 -15.48 -5.48 2.47
N LEU A 218 -15.29 -6.71 2.99
CA LEU A 218 -15.14 -7.92 2.21
C LEU A 218 -16.33 -8.13 1.25
N SER A 219 -17.56 -7.98 1.75
CA SER A 219 -18.78 -8.07 0.93
C SER A 219 -18.76 -7.09 -0.25
N LYS A 220 -18.23 -5.88 -0.07
CA LYS A 220 -18.10 -4.90 -1.15
C LYS A 220 -16.98 -5.25 -2.13
N ILE A 221 -15.89 -5.83 -1.66
CA ILE A 221 -14.84 -6.35 -2.55
C ILE A 221 -15.37 -7.48 -3.42
N ASP A 222 -16.16 -8.42 -2.87
CA ASP A 222 -16.79 -9.50 -3.64
C ASP A 222 -17.78 -8.96 -4.68
N GLU A 223 -18.56 -7.96 -4.33
CA GLU A 223 -19.43 -7.27 -5.28
C GLU A 223 -18.62 -6.64 -6.44
N ILE A 224 -17.50 -6.00 -6.14
CA ILE A 224 -16.60 -5.42 -7.14
C ILE A 224 -16.00 -6.52 -8.04
N LYS A 225 -15.56 -7.67 -7.49
CA LYS A 225 -15.07 -8.82 -8.26
C LYS A 225 -16.14 -9.27 -9.28
N VAL A 226 -17.38 -9.46 -8.84
CA VAL A 226 -18.50 -9.88 -9.70
C VAL A 226 -18.80 -8.86 -10.80
N LEU A 227 -18.83 -7.58 -10.47
CA LEU A 227 -19.09 -6.50 -11.44
C LEU A 227 -18.00 -6.40 -12.49
N LYS A 228 -16.74 -6.58 -12.11
CA LYS A 228 -15.60 -6.60 -13.05
C LYS A 228 -15.67 -7.79 -14.01
N LEU A 229 -16.00 -8.98 -13.50
CA LEU A 229 -16.17 -10.17 -14.35
C LEU A 229 -17.28 -9.93 -15.38
N ARG A 230 -18.42 -9.39 -14.97
CA ARG A 230 -19.52 -9.05 -15.88
C ARG A 230 -19.09 -7.99 -16.92
N LEU A 231 -18.34 -6.99 -16.50
CA LEU A 231 -17.83 -5.97 -17.42
C LEU A 231 -16.86 -6.58 -18.45
N GLN A 232 -16.00 -7.48 -18.03
CA GLN A 232 -15.06 -8.18 -18.92
C GLN A 232 -15.83 -9.06 -19.93
N GLN A 233 -16.83 -9.82 -19.48
CA GLN A 233 -17.70 -10.63 -20.34
C GLN A 233 -18.40 -9.76 -21.39
N ALA A 234 -19.04 -8.65 -20.97
CA ALA A 234 -19.71 -7.76 -21.91
C ALA A 234 -18.75 -7.13 -22.94
N ARG A 235 -17.52 -6.84 -22.55
CA ARG A 235 -16.48 -6.33 -23.48
C ARG A 235 -16.07 -7.42 -24.48
N GLN A 236 -15.95 -8.67 -24.04
CA GLN A 236 -15.63 -9.79 -24.92
C GLN A 236 -16.76 -10.01 -25.93
N GLU A 237 -18.02 -10.02 -25.48
CA GLU A 237 -19.19 -10.14 -26.35
C GLU A 237 -19.22 -9.07 -27.45
N ILE A 238 -18.85 -7.82 -27.11
CA ILE A 238 -18.73 -6.73 -28.12
C ILE A 238 -17.64 -7.07 -29.15
N THR A 239 -16.50 -7.60 -28.72
CA THR A 239 -15.41 -7.99 -29.63
C THR A 239 -15.85 -9.12 -30.54
N ASP A 240 -16.52 -10.12 -30.01
CA ASP A 240 -16.98 -11.31 -30.75
C ASP A 240 -18.04 -10.99 -31.79
N LEU A 241 -18.75 -9.83 -31.71
CA LEU A 241 -19.73 -9.41 -32.71
C LEU A 241 -19.14 -9.22 -34.12
N PHE A 242 -17.82 -9.05 -34.24
CA PHE A 242 -17.14 -8.81 -35.50
C PHE A 242 -16.17 -9.92 -35.90
N GLU A 243 -16.02 -10.96 -35.07
CA GLU A 243 -15.14 -12.09 -35.35
C GLU A 243 -15.92 -13.39 -35.81
N GLY A 244 -17.24 -13.27 -35.91
CA GLY A 244 -18.15 -14.36 -36.30
C GLY A 244 -18.42 -14.46 -37.82
#